data_dbba4170ea75d3009892e7abde61e82c
#
_entry.id   dbba4170ea75d3009892e7abde61e82c
#
_cell.length_a   1.000
_cell.length_b   1.000
_cell.length_c   1.000
_cell.angle_alpha   90.00
_cell.angle_beta   90.00
_cell.angle_gamma   90.00
#
_symmetry.space_group_name_H-M   'P 1'
#
loop_
_entity.id
_entity.type
_entity.pdbx_description
1 polymer ?
#
loop_
_entity_poly.entity_id
_entity_poly.type
_entity_poly.pdbx_seq_one_letter_code
_entity_poly.pdbx_strand_id
1 'polypeptide(L)'
;MAALFAPTVLVNSVSVAIKPNSFSYTEGFGERKVRVASGGGATLAQVISEDVETQLSTCKFMLYTTSENVKLIREWQANNEANVVQASDTKTNFNRTFSNAIITNDPDIALGVDGEVEVEFTSKKST
;
A
#
# COMPACT_ATOMS: atom_id res chain seq x y z
N MET A 1 13.86 -18.19 14.52
CA MET A 1 12.45 -17.99 14.17
C MET A 1 12.27 -16.63 13.52
N ALA A 2 11.63 -16.58 12.38
CA ALA A 2 11.35 -15.29 11.73
C ALA A 2 10.33 -14.49 12.54
N ALA A 3 10.50 -13.17 12.59
CA ALA A 3 9.53 -12.28 13.23
C ALA A 3 8.22 -12.27 12.44
N LEU A 4 7.10 -12.27 13.15
CA LEU A 4 5.79 -12.11 12.53
C LEU A 4 5.61 -10.67 12.07
N PHE A 5 5.12 -10.51 10.85
CA PHE A 5 4.84 -9.20 10.28
C PHE A 5 3.39 -8.82 10.57
N ALA A 6 3.21 -7.80 11.39
CA ALA A 6 1.89 -7.32 11.80
C ALA A 6 1.88 -5.78 11.82
N PRO A 7 1.77 -5.13 10.65
CA PRO A 7 1.87 -3.68 10.59
C PRO A 7 0.68 -3.00 11.25
N THR A 8 0.98 -1.88 11.90
CA THR A 8 -0.03 -0.92 12.34
C THR A 8 -0.29 0.03 11.19
N VAL A 9 -1.54 0.20 10.82
CA VAL A 9 -1.93 1.05 9.69
C VAL A 9 -2.62 2.30 10.22
N LEU A 10 -2.14 3.45 9.79
CA LEU A 10 -2.73 4.75 10.07
C LEU A 10 -3.17 5.37 8.75
N VAL A 11 -4.41 5.81 8.66
CA VAL A 11 -4.90 6.58 7.52
C VAL A 11 -5.27 7.96 8.02
N ASN A 12 -4.63 8.99 7.46
CA ASN A 12 -4.78 10.38 7.90
C ASN A 12 -4.57 10.53 9.42
N SER A 13 -3.57 9.84 9.96
CA SER A 13 -3.20 9.80 11.38
C SER A 13 -4.22 9.13 12.29
N VAL A 14 -5.20 8.42 11.72
CA VAL A 14 -6.18 7.65 12.48
C VAL A 14 -5.82 6.17 12.39
N SER A 15 -5.68 5.53 13.53
CA SER A 15 -5.38 4.09 13.59
C SER A 15 -6.56 3.28 13.06
N VAL A 16 -6.27 2.34 12.16
CA VAL A 16 -7.26 1.49 11.52
C VAL A 16 -6.99 0.05 11.90
N ALA A 17 -8.01 -0.63 12.41
CA ALA A 17 -7.91 -2.05 12.74
C ALA A 17 -8.14 -2.88 11.48
N ILE A 18 -7.06 -3.41 10.92
CA ILE A 18 -7.11 -4.25 9.72
C ILE A 18 -7.21 -5.73 10.11
N LYS A 19 -7.75 -6.54 9.19
CA LYS A 19 -7.75 -7.98 9.36
C LYS A 19 -6.30 -8.50 9.40
N PRO A 20 -5.94 -9.39 10.32
CA PRO A 20 -4.59 -9.95 10.38
C PRO A 20 -4.16 -10.58 9.06
N ASN A 21 -2.91 -10.37 8.68
CA ASN A 21 -2.28 -10.92 7.46
C ASN A 21 -2.94 -10.47 6.16
N SER A 22 -3.64 -9.34 6.16
CA SER A 22 -4.30 -8.83 4.96
C SER A 22 -3.56 -7.71 4.25
N PHE A 23 -2.56 -7.11 4.89
CA PHE A 23 -1.84 -5.98 4.32
C PHE A 23 -0.85 -6.44 3.24
N SER A 24 -0.92 -5.81 2.07
CA SER A 24 0.05 -5.98 1.00
C SER A 24 0.30 -4.63 0.32
N TYR A 25 1.46 -4.47 -0.27
CA TYR A 25 1.82 -3.22 -0.92
C TYR A 25 2.84 -3.43 -2.03
N THR A 26 3.00 -2.42 -2.89
CA THR A 26 4.07 -2.37 -3.88
C THR A 26 4.97 -1.17 -3.58
N GLU A 27 6.26 -1.31 -3.89
CA GLU A 27 7.24 -0.23 -3.64
C GLU A 27 7.07 0.96 -4.61
N GLY A 28 6.50 0.74 -5.77
CA GLY A 28 6.22 1.81 -6.71
C GLY A 28 7.41 2.23 -7.58
N PHE A 29 8.26 1.28 -7.94
CA PHE A 29 9.40 1.59 -8.80
C PHE A 29 9.01 1.98 -10.22
N GLY A 30 7.79 1.63 -10.65
CA GLY A 30 7.34 1.92 -12.00
C GLY A 30 8.04 1.09 -13.06
N GLU A 31 8.01 1.56 -14.29
CA GLU A 31 8.70 0.90 -15.38
C GLU A 31 10.17 1.30 -15.42
N ARG A 32 11.03 0.33 -15.64
CA ARG A 32 12.47 0.52 -15.76
C ARG A 32 12.99 -0.13 -17.02
N LYS A 33 13.86 0.57 -17.73
CA LYS A 33 14.59 -0.03 -18.83
C LYS A 33 15.93 -0.53 -18.30
N VAL A 34 16.25 -1.75 -18.67
CA VAL A 34 17.46 -2.42 -18.21
C VAL A 34 18.28 -2.84 -19.40
N ARG A 35 19.58 -2.64 -19.33
CA ARG A 35 20.52 -3.18 -20.32
C ARG A 35 21.49 -4.11 -19.63
N VAL A 36 22.02 -5.02 -20.42
CA VAL A 36 23.13 -5.88 -19.98
C VAL A 36 24.43 -5.23 -20.42
N ALA A 37 25.31 -4.98 -19.47
CA ALA A 37 26.65 -4.47 -19.74
C ALA A 37 27.64 -5.56 -19.42
N SER A 38 28.65 -5.74 -20.27
CA SER A 38 29.73 -6.68 -20.03
C SER A 38 31.05 -5.93 -19.96
N GLY A 39 31.90 -6.33 -19.02
CA GLY A 39 33.23 -5.77 -18.86
C GLY A 39 34.02 -6.64 -17.94
N GLY A 40 35.34 -6.79 -18.23
CA GLY A 40 36.22 -7.62 -17.42
C GLY A 40 35.81 -9.08 -17.32
N GLY A 41 35.07 -9.60 -18.32
CA GLY A 41 34.57 -10.97 -18.31
C GLY A 41 33.26 -11.17 -17.56
N ALA A 42 32.70 -10.13 -16.97
CA ALA A 42 31.43 -10.19 -16.26
C ALA A 42 30.30 -9.55 -17.06
N THR A 43 29.07 -10.10 -16.93
CA THR A 43 27.87 -9.55 -17.53
C THR A 43 26.97 -9.04 -16.41
N LEU A 44 26.63 -7.75 -16.45
CA LEU A 44 25.83 -7.09 -15.41
C LEU A 44 24.59 -6.45 -16.03
N ALA A 45 23.47 -6.58 -15.33
CA ALA A 45 22.25 -5.85 -15.66
C ALA A 45 22.32 -4.46 -15.03
N GLN A 46 22.02 -3.44 -15.81
CA GLN A 46 22.01 -2.05 -15.35
C GLN A 46 20.70 -1.37 -15.71
N VAL A 47 20.15 -0.63 -14.75
CA VAL A 47 18.98 0.21 -15.01
C VAL A 47 19.44 1.44 -15.78
N ILE A 48 18.90 1.65 -16.98
CA ILE A 48 19.27 2.78 -17.83
C ILE A 48 18.24 3.90 -17.83
N SER A 49 16.99 3.61 -17.43
CA SER A 49 15.98 4.64 -17.27
C SER A 49 14.86 4.15 -16.38
N GLU A 50 14.21 5.08 -15.70
CA GLU A 50 13.01 4.86 -14.91
C GLU A 50 11.92 5.79 -15.42
N ASP A 51 10.70 5.26 -15.56
CA ASP A 51 9.55 6.07 -15.92
C ASP A 51 8.87 6.58 -14.65
N VAL A 52 9.10 7.85 -14.33
CA VAL A 52 8.57 8.49 -13.13
C VAL A 52 7.04 8.54 -13.14
N GLU A 53 6.43 8.65 -14.32
CA GLU A 53 4.97 8.70 -14.43
C GLU A 53 4.30 7.38 -14.04
N THR A 54 5.03 6.27 -14.11
CA THR A 54 4.52 4.95 -13.70
C THR A 54 4.90 4.60 -12.26
N GLN A 55 5.59 5.50 -11.55
CA GLN A 55 6.01 5.26 -10.17
C GLN A 55 4.85 5.50 -9.19
N LEU A 56 3.96 4.53 -9.14
CA LEU A 56 2.82 4.53 -8.25
C LEU A 56 2.88 3.32 -7.33
N SER A 57 2.67 3.56 -6.05
CA SER A 57 2.54 2.48 -5.07
C SER A 57 1.08 2.13 -4.88
N THR A 58 0.80 0.86 -4.66
CA THR A 58 -0.51 0.41 -4.22
C THR A 58 -0.38 -0.24 -2.85
N CYS A 59 -1.36 -0.05 -2.01
CA CYS A 59 -1.49 -0.81 -0.78
C CYS A 59 -2.92 -1.30 -0.62
N LYS A 60 -3.05 -2.50 -0.11
CA LYS A 60 -4.34 -3.17 0.07
C LYS A 60 -4.42 -3.74 1.47
N PHE A 61 -5.58 -3.69 2.03
CA PHE A 61 -5.86 -4.38 3.30
C PHE A 61 -7.35 -4.64 3.42
N MET A 62 -7.70 -5.56 4.30
CA MET A 62 -9.10 -5.90 4.56
C MET A 62 -9.53 -5.38 5.91
N LEU A 63 -10.76 -4.90 5.95
CA LEU A 63 -11.41 -4.43 7.17
C LEU A 63 -12.67 -5.25 7.41
N TYR A 64 -13.01 -5.41 8.70
CA TYR A 64 -14.33 -5.90 9.04
C TYR A 64 -15.36 -4.79 8.86
N THR A 65 -16.57 -5.15 8.44
CA THR A 65 -17.62 -4.17 8.15
C THR A 65 -18.33 -3.71 9.42
N THR A 66 -17.59 -3.07 10.30
CA THR A 66 -18.17 -2.37 11.44
C THR A 66 -18.71 -1.02 10.98
N SER A 67 -19.60 -0.42 11.76
CA SER A 67 -20.15 0.90 11.42
C SER A 67 -19.08 1.96 11.31
N GLU A 68 -18.05 1.89 12.15
CA GLU A 68 -16.92 2.82 12.11
C GLU A 68 -16.09 2.65 10.84
N ASN A 69 -15.80 1.41 10.44
CA ASN A 69 -15.01 1.15 9.24
C ASN A 69 -15.74 1.56 7.97
N VAL A 70 -17.04 1.32 7.90
CA VAL A 70 -17.86 1.76 6.75
C VAL A 70 -17.84 3.29 6.65
N LYS A 71 -17.94 3.99 7.77
CA LYS A 71 -17.87 5.45 7.80
C LYS A 71 -16.49 5.94 7.33
N LEU A 72 -15.42 5.31 7.77
CA LEU A 72 -14.07 5.65 7.33
C LEU A 72 -13.90 5.47 5.83
N ILE A 73 -14.40 4.36 5.28
CA ILE A 73 -14.32 4.10 3.82
C ILE A 73 -15.03 5.22 3.05
N ARG A 74 -16.18 5.67 3.50
CA ARG A 74 -16.90 6.78 2.86
C ARG A 74 -16.10 8.08 2.90
N GLU A 75 -15.45 8.36 4.01
CA GLU A 75 -14.59 9.54 4.16
C GLU A 75 -13.40 9.48 3.21
N TRP A 76 -12.76 8.32 3.09
CA TRP A 76 -11.64 8.14 2.17
C TRP A 76 -12.07 8.28 0.71
N GLN A 77 -13.23 7.74 0.36
CA GLN A 77 -13.77 7.88 -1.00
C GLN A 77 -14.14 9.32 -1.34
N ALA A 78 -14.59 10.08 -0.36
CA ALA A 78 -14.92 11.49 -0.55
C ALA A 78 -13.68 12.37 -0.69
N ASN A 79 -12.53 11.94 -0.17
CA ASN A 79 -11.28 12.68 -0.28
C ASN A 79 -10.55 12.33 -1.58
N ASN A 80 -10.83 13.09 -2.63
CA ASN A 80 -10.25 12.89 -3.95
C ASN A 80 -8.86 13.47 -4.12
N GLU A 81 -8.40 14.28 -3.17
CA GLU A 81 -7.12 14.96 -3.29
C GLU A 81 -5.97 14.14 -2.74
N ALA A 82 -6.05 13.79 -1.48
CA ALA A 82 -4.97 13.02 -0.88
C ALA A 82 -5.36 12.43 0.47
N ASN A 83 -5.20 11.12 0.61
CA ASN A 83 -5.10 10.49 1.90
C ASN A 83 -3.63 10.13 2.14
N VAL A 84 -3.22 10.05 3.39
CA VAL A 84 -1.88 9.58 3.75
C VAL A 84 -2.04 8.26 4.49
N VAL A 85 -1.46 7.21 3.95
CA VAL A 85 -1.47 5.88 4.57
C VAL A 85 -0.08 5.59 5.10
N GLN A 86 0.01 5.24 6.37
CA GLN A 86 1.26 4.88 7.02
C GLN A 86 1.15 3.47 7.58
N ALA A 87 2.11 2.63 7.24
CA ALA A 87 2.18 1.27 7.77
C ALA A 87 3.52 1.08 8.46
N SER A 88 3.50 0.60 9.67
CA SER A 88 4.72 0.39 10.45
C SER A 88 4.62 -0.86 11.32
N ASP A 89 5.76 -1.51 11.50
CA ASP A 89 5.91 -2.64 12.39
C ASP A 89 7.28 -2.56 13.05
N THR A 90 7.28 -2.34 14.36
CA THR A 90 8.52 -2.19 15.13
C THR A 90 9.32 -3.49 15.25
N LYS A 91 8.66 -4.64 15.26
CA LYS A 91 9.32 -5.93 15.40
C LYS A 91 10.17 -6.30 14.19
N THR A 92 9.71 -5.94 12.99
CA THR A 92 10.39 -6.21 11.74
C THR A 92 11.11 -4.98 11.20
N ASN A 93 11.06 -3.86 11.92
CA ASN A 93 11.63 -2.58 11.50
C ASN A 93 11.08 -2.12 10.14
N PHE A 94 9.81 -2.37 9.92
CA PHE A 94 9.11 -1.97 8.70
C PHE A 94 8.47 -0.60 8.90
N ASN A 95 8.61 0.28 7.91
CA ASN A 95 7.96 1.58 7.92
C ASN A 95 7.80 2.05 6.48
N ARG A 96 6.56 2.29 6.06
CA ARG A 96 6.26 2.83 4.74
C ARG A 96 5.17 3.88 4.83
N THR A 97 5.34 4.95 4.06
CA THR A 97 4.37 6.03 3.95
C THR A 97 3.92 6.15 2.50
N PHE A 98 2.61 6.17 2.30
CA PHE A 98 1.97 6.31 1.00
C PHE A 98 1.28 7.68 0.96
N SER A 99 1.93 8.64 0.33
CA SER A 99 1.43 10.02 0.25
C SER A 99 0.54 10.20 -0.98
N ASN A 100 -0.42 11.11 -0.88
CA ASN A 100 -1.39 11.37 -1.95
C ASN A 100 -2.11 10.09 -2.39
N ALA A 101 -2.51 9.28 -1.42
CA ALA A 101 -3.21 8.03 -1.67
C ALA A 101 -4.68 8.29 -1.98
N ILE A 102 -5.16 7.63 -3.01
CA ILE A 102 -6.56 7.69 -3.44
C ILE A 102 -7.08 6.28 -3.48
N ILE A 103 -8.27 6.07 -2.93
CA ILE A 103 -8.93 4.77 -3.00
C ILE A 103 -9.32 4.51 -4.46
N THR A 104 -8.84 3.39 -5.01
CA THR A 104 -9.00 3.09 -6.43
C THR A 104 -9.99 1.98 -6.72
N ASN A 105 -10.39 1.22 -5.71
CA ASN A 105 -11.45 0.24 -5.87
C ASN A 105 -12.77 0.78 -5.32
N ASP A 106 -13.87 0.25 -5.83
CA ASP A 106 -15.20 0.48 -5.29
C ASP A 106 -15.66 -0.85 -4.67
N PRO A 107 -15.32 -1.08 -3.39
CA PRO A 107 -15.52 -2.39 -2.80
C PRO A 107 -17.00 -2.68 -2.55
N ASP A 108 -17.36 -3.93 -2.76
CA ASP A 108 -18.67 -4.44 -2.36
C ASP A 108 -18.69 -4.62 -0.83
N ILE A 109 -19.50 -3.83 -0.15
CA ILE A 109 -19.55 -3.84 1.32
C ILE A 109 -20.66 -4.79 1.77
N ALA A 110 -20.25 -5.98 2.19
CA ALA A 110 -21.16 -6.98 2.74
C ALA A 110 -21.36 -6.71 4.23
N LEU A 111 -22.56 -6.31 4.60
CA LEU A 111 -22.92 -6.04 6.00
C LEU A 111 -23.28 -7.34 6.70
N GLY A 112 -22.78 -7.52 7.91
CA GLY A 112 -23.05 -8.70 8.71
C GLY A 112 -21.95 -8.95 9.73
N VAL A 113 -22.14 -9.95 10.59
CA VAL A 113 -21.20 -10.26 11.69
C VAL A 113 -19.81 -10.62 11.16
N ASP A 114 -19.78 -11.37 10.05
CA ASP A 114 -18.53 -11.82 9.44
C ASP A 114 -18.19 -11.05 8.15
N GLY A 115 -18.82 -9.89 7.95
CA GLY A 115 -18.59 -9.09 6.76
C GLY A 115 -17.18 -8.55 6.70
N GLU A 116 -16.56 -8.63 5.51
CA GLU A 116 -15.22 -8.12 5.25
C GLU A 116 -15.25 -7.26 3.99
N VAL A 117 -14.35 -6.29 3.93
CA VAL A 117 -14.23 -5.41 2.76
C VAL A 117 -12.75 -5.19 2.45
N GLU A 118 -12.39 -5.29 1.18
CA GLU A 118 -11.04 -4.99 0.71
C GLU A 118 -10.94 -3.55 0.27
N VAL A 119 -9.92 -2.86 0.75
CA VAL A 119 -9.63 -1.46 0.40
C VAL A 119 -8.29 -1.41 -0.31
N GLU A 120 -8.25 -0.72 -1.45
CA GLU A 120 -7.04 -0.52 -2.23
C GLU A 120 -6.80 0.97 -2.44
N PHE A 121 -5.61 1.43 -2.06
CA PHE A 121 -5.15 2.78 -2.32
C PHE A 121 -4.04 2.78 -3.35
N THR A 122 -4.07 3.75 -4.26
CA THR A 122 -2.95 4.03 -5.16
C THR A 122 -2.37 5.40 -4.78
N SER A 123 -1.07 5.46 -4.66
CA SER A 123 -0.38 6.65 -4.15
C SER A 123 0.87 6.95 -4.98
N LYS A 124 1.54 8.04 -4.64
CA LYS A 124 2.91 8.26 -5.10
C LYS A 124 3.81 7.14 -4.59
N LYS A 125 4.99 7.00 -5.21
CA LYS A 125 5.99 6.03 -4.75
C LYS A 125 6.16 6.10 -3.24
N SER A 126 6.09 4.96 -2.58
CA SER A 126 6.20 4.87 -1.13
C SER A 126 7.58 5.30 -0.62
N THR A 127 7.60 5.84 0.56
CA THR A 127 8.84 6.27 1.20
C THR A 127 9.05 5.63 2.57
#